data_3afdd955ceab3f7e7a5007f4aa48383f
#
_entry.id   3afdd955ceab3f7e7a5007f4aa48383f
#
_cell.length_a   1.000
_cell.length_b   1.000
_cell.length_c   1.000
_cell.angle_alpha   90.00
_cell.angle_beta   90.00
_cell.angle_gamma   90.00
#
_symmetry.space_group_name_H-M   'P 1'
#
loop_
_entity.id
_entity.type
_entity.pdbx_description
1 polymer ?
#
loop_
_entity_poly.entity_id
_entity_poly.type
_entity_poly.pdbx_seq_one_letter_code
_entity_poly.pdbx_strand_id
1 'polypeptide(L)'
;MKRIYGITIITAVLVILAVVGLYSIFWHDDESRTIKAGFVYVGDASTAYTSNFMDAQEAVDNAFGDRVKTIAKYNVAEGAERESIEELVEEGCDIIFATSYGYETVTKELAEKYPDVEFCMATGDNANSDTVLANYHTFMGAIYEGRYVSGVVAGMKLQELIEDGTITKEQARLGYVGAYPYAEVISGYTAFLLGARSVVPETTMEVCYTDTWNNYLKEKKCAQELIGDGCVIISQHSDTAGPAVACEQTDASTPVYLVGYNQSMAELAPTTYLTGAKINWIPYMKQAVQAVLDQKKIEDVVVGNVNGQDIGAGFDEDWVQMLELNEVVAAPGTKDKIAST
;
A
#
# COMPACT_ATOMS: atom_id res chain seq x y z
N MET A 1 66.87 3.43 -32.86
CA MET A 1 65.63 4.18 -32.52
C MET A 1 64.33 3.49 -32.97
N LYS A 2 64.18 2.99 -34.19
CA LYS A 2 62.89 2.37 -34.65
C LYS A 2 62.43 1.10 -33.93
N ARG A 3 63.35 0.30 -33.32
CA ARG A 3 62.96 -0.91 -32.55
C ARG A 3 62.37 -0.61 -31.15
N ILE A 4 62.76 0.48 -30.51
CA ILE A 4 62.27 0.84 -29.19
C ILE A 4 60.84 1.36 -29.28
N TYR A 5 60.49 2.15 -30.32
CA TYR A 5 59.10 2.64 -30.53
C TYR A 5 58.12 1.50 -30.82
N GLY A 6 58.52 0.44 -31.50
CA GLY A 6 57.66 -0.70 -31.76
C GLY A 6 57.28 -1.48 -30.50
N ILE A 7 58.23 -1.66 -29.58
CA ILE A 7 57.98 -2.36 -28.29
C ILE A 7 57.07 -1.52 -27.39
N THR A 8 57.26 -0.21 -27.33
CA THR A 8 56.45 0.70 -26.51
C THR A 8 54.98 0.75 -26.99
N ILE A 9 54.75 0.74 -28.31
CA ILE A 9 53.40 0.72 -28.89
C ILE A 9 52.67 -0.60 -28.61
N ILE A 10 53.40 -1.74 -28.76
CA ILE A 10 52.81 -3.07 -28.46
C ILE A 10 52.45 -3.20 -26.99
N THR A 11 53.28 -2.71 -26.07
CA THR A 11 52.99 -2.75 -24.62
C THR A 11 51.82 -1.85 -24.30
N ALA A 12 51.69 -0.66 -24.87
CA ALA A 12 50.57 0.24 -24.67
C ALA A 12 49.25 -0.38 -25.16
N VAL A 13 49.26 -1.04 -26.33
CA VAL A 13 48.06 -1.73 -26.86
C VAL A 13 47.63 -2.90 -25.99
N LEU A 14 48.60 -3.69 -25.49
CA LEU A 14 48.30 -4.81 -24.59
C LEU A 14 47.73 -4.33 -23.23
N VAL A 15 48.25 -3.22 -22.69
CA VAL A 15 47.71 -2.60 -21.47
C VAL A 15 46.27 -2.06 -21.69
N ILE A 16 46.01 -1.40 -22.84
CA ILE A 16 44.66 -0.92 -23.19
C ILE A 16 43.70 -2.10 -23.37
N LEU A 17 44.13 -3.18 -24.06
CA LEU A 17 43.29 -4.38 -24.20
C LEU A 17 43.02 -5.08 -22.85
N ALA A 18 44.02 -5.11 -21.96
CA ALA A 18 43.85 -5.66 -20.62
C ALA A 18 42.90 -4.77 -19.75
N VAL A 19 43.00 -3.45 -19.86
CA VAL A 19 42.11 -2.51 -19.18
C VAL A 19 40.70 -2.59 -19.75
N VAL A 20 40.54 -2.64 -21.07
CA VAL A 20 39.21 -2.82 -21.72
C VAL A 20 38.63 -4.20 -21.40
N GLY A 21 39.47 -5.25 -21.38
CA GLY A 21 39.04 -6.60 -20.96
C GLY A 21 38.64 -6.67 -19.50
N LEU A 22 39.38 -6.02 -18.61
CA LEU A 22 39.03 -5.88 -17.21
C LEU A 22 37.77 -5.01 -17.05
N TYR A 23 37.65 -3.91 -17.79
CA TYR A 23 36.48 -3.05 -17.79
C TYR A 23 35.22 -3.80 -18.24
N SER A 24 35.31 -4.63 -19.30
CA SER A 24 34.21 -5.46 -19.77
C SER A 24 33.83 -6.61 -18.80
N ILE A 25 34.77 -7.07 -17.98
CA ILE A 25 34.53 -8.10 -16.95
C ILE A 25 33.89 -7.47 -15.69
N PHE A 26 34.28 -6.24 -15.34
CA PHE A 26 33.75 -5.53 -14.16
C PHE A 26 32.49 -4.69 -14.43
N TRP A 27 32.18 -4.42 -15.71
CA TRP A 27 31.01 -3.64 -16.16
C TRP A 27 30.10 -4.43 -17.09
N HIS A 28 30.16 -5.77 -17.04
CA HIS A 28 29.00 -6.52 -17.48
C HIS A 28 27.93 -6.27 -16.42
N ASP A 29 27.03 -5.34 -16.68
CA ASP A 29 25.70 -5.38 -16.09
C ASP A 29 25.21 -6.80 -16.31
N ASP A 30 24.90 -7.51 -15.24
CA ASP A 30 24.50 -8.92 -15.33
C ASP A 30 23.04 -8.99 -15.86
N GLU A 31 22.86 -8.49 -17.12
CA GLU A 31 21.59 -8.59 -17.86
C GLU A 31 21.12 -10.06 -17.99
N SER A 32 22.02 -11.00 -17.69
CA SER A 32 21.72 -12.44 -17.76
C SER A 32 21.07 -12.99 -16.50
N ARG A 33 21.11 -12.26 -15.36
CA ARG A 33 20.52 -12.75 -14.12
C ARG A 33 19.00 -12.74 -14.19
N THR A 34 18.43 -13.90 -13.91
CA THR A 34 16.98 -14.08 -13.73
C THR A 34 16.69 -14.48 -12.30
N ILE A 35 15.56 -14.00 -11.77
CA ILE A 35 15.09 -14.37 -10.44
C ILE A 35 13.62 -14.77 -10.49
N LYS A 36 13.16 -15.41 -9.42
CA LYS A 36 11.73 -15.66 -9.19
C LYS A 36 11.24 -14.85 -8.00
N ALA A 37 10.10 -14.18 -8.18
CA ALA A 37 9.41 -13.44 -7.14
C ALA A 37 8.09 -14.14 -6.78
N GLY A 38 7.96 -14.55 -5.53
CA GLY A 38 6.77 -15.19 -4.99
C GLY A 38 5.83 -14.18 -4.34
N PHE A 39 4.53 -14.39 -4.47
CA PHE A 39 3.50 -13.56 -3.86
C PHE A 39 2.48 -14.43 -3.12
N VAL A 40 2.17 -14.09 -1.87
CA VAL A 40 1.15 -14.77 -1.06
C VAL A 40 0.04 -13.79 -0.73
N TYR A 41 -1.12 -13.99 -1.34
CA TYR A 41 -2.28 -13.11 -1.23
C TYR A 41 -3.36 -13.70 -0.31
N VAL A 42 -3.88 -12.88 0.61
CA VAL A 42 -4.98 -13.25 1.51
C VAL A 42 -6.32 -13.41 0.78
N GLY A 43 -6.46 -12.79 -0.38
CA GLY A 43 -7.64 -12.85 -1.23
C GLY A 43 -7.27 -13.00 -2.71
N ASP A 44 -8.11 -12.42 -3.54
CA ASP A 44 -7.94 -12.35 -5.00
C ASP A 44 -8.39 -10.97 -5.53
N ALA A 45 -8.53 -10.82 -6.84
CA ALA A 45 -8.93 -9.57 -7.49
C ALA A 45 -10.33 -9.05 -7.07
N SER A 46 -11.11 -9.81 -6.33
CA SER A 46 -12.43 -9.38 -5.85
C SER A 46 -12.37 -8.43 -4.64
N THR A 47 -11.20 -8.31 -4.01
CA THR A 47 -10.97 -7.39 -2.90
C THR A 47 -9.99 -6.29 -3.30
N ALA A 48 -10.29 -5.06 -2.92
CA ALA A 48 -9.47 -3.88 -3.24
C ALA A 48 -8.04 -3.98 -2.70
N TYR A 49 -7.89 -4.49 -1.48
CA TYR A 49 -6.59 -4.69 -0.86
C TYR A 49 -5.69 -5.61 -1.69
N THR A 50 -6.18 -6.81 -2.02
CA THR A 50 -5.41 -7.77 -2.83
C THR A 50 -5.20 -7.27 -4.26
N SER A 51 -6.21 -6.63 -4.87
CA SER A 51 -6.10 -6.06 -6.22
C SER A 51 -4.95 -5.07 -6.35
N ASN A 52 -4.73 -4.19 -5.36
CA ASN A 52 -3.61 -3.24 -5.38
C ASN A 52 -2.22 -3.95 -5.34
N PHE A 53 -2.10 -5.12 -4.69
CA PHE A 53 -0.88 -5.92 -4.76
C PHE A 53 -0.73 -6.64 -6.11
N MET A 54 -1.84 -7.08 -6.71
CA MET A 54 -1.81 -7.69 -8.05
C MET A 54 -1.41 -6.66 -9.12
N ASP A 55 -1.85 -5.40 -8.99
CA ASP A 55 -1.38 -4.29 -9.84
C ASP A 55 0.15 -4.11 -9.71
N ALA A 56 0.67 -4.26 -8.49
CA ALA A 56 2.11 -4.18 -8.26
C ALA A 56 2.87 -5.38 -8.83
N GLN A 57 2.32 -6.60 -8.75
CA GLN A 57 2.88 -7.77 -9.42
C GLN A 57 2.91 -7.56 -10.94
N GLU A 58 1.82 -7.10 -11.55
CA GLU A 58 1.77 -6.79 -12.98
C GLU A 58 2.80 -5.73 -13.37
N ALA A 59 3.00 -4.71 -12.52
CA ALA A 59 4.01 -3.68 -12.75
C ALA A 59 5.44 -4.23 -12.66
N VAL A 60 5.69 -5.24 -11.81
CA VAL A 60 6.95 -5.99 -11.75
C VAL A 60 7.15 -6.78 -13.05
N ASP A 61 6.15 -7.56 -13.48
CA ASP A 61 6.21 -8.34 -14.72
C ASP A 61 6.51 -7.44 -15.93
N ASN A 62 5.80 -6.30 -16.03
CA ASN A 62 5.98 -5.34 -17.11
C ASN A 62 7.36 -4.64 -17.08
N ALA A 63 7.92 -4.39 -15.90
CA ALA A 63 9.19 -3.68 -15.75
C ALA A 63 10.40 -4.57 -16.06
N PHE A 64 10.34 -5.84 -15.70
CA PHE A 64 11.49 -6.74 -15.74
C PHE A 64 11.43 -7.81 -16.83
N GLY A 65 10.24 -8.09 -17.38
CA GLY A 65 10.03 -9.07 -18.44
C GLY A 65 10.64 -10.43 -18.10
N ASP A 66 11.39 -11.01 -19.03
CA ASP A 66 12.00 -12.33 -18.87
C ASP A 66 13.03 -12.44 -17.73
N ARG A 67 13.45 -11.31 -17.15
CA ARG A 67 14.41 -11.30 -16.04
C ARG A 67 13.78 -11.67 -14.71
N VAL A 68 12.46 -11.53 -14.56
CA VAL A 68 11.73 -11.88 -13.33
C VAL A 68 10.53 -12.75 -13.66
N LYS A 69 10.49 -13.93 -13.07
CA LYS A 69 9.32 -14.80 -13.15
C LYS A 69 8.51 -14.66 -11.86
N THR A 70 7.28 -14.19 -11.95
CA THR A 70 6.39 -14.11 -10.79
C THR A 70 5.58 -15.39 -10.60
N ILE A 71 5.31 -15.75 -9.35
CA ILE A 71 4.50 -16.90 -8.93
C ILE A 71 3.60 -16.43 -7.80
N ALA A 72 2.29 -16.66 -7.88
CA ALA A 72 1.35 -16.20 -6.89
C ALA A 72 0.52 -17.34 -6.27
N LYS A 73 0.26 -17.25 -4.96
CA LYS A 73 -0.69 -18.06 -4.19
C LYS A 73 -1.85 -17.17 -3.77
N TYR A 74 -3.06 -17.56 -4.08
CA TYR A 74 -4.28 -16.76 -3.86
C TYR A 74 -5.16 -17.38 -2.77
N ASN A 75 -5.95 -16.54 -2.11
CA ASN A 75 -6.93 -16.93 -1.10
C ASN A 75 -6.29 -17.75 0.05
N VAL A 76 -5.07 -17.38 0.43
CA VAL A 76 -4.36 -17.98 1.56
C VAL A 76 -4.89 -17.33 2.84
N ALA A 77 -5.61 -18.09 3.66
CA ALA A 77 -6.14 -17.56 4.91
C ALA A 77 -5.01 -17.32 5.92
N GLU A 78 -5.14 -16.28 6.75
CA GLU A 78 -4.23 -16.06 7.89
C GLU A 78 -4.20 -17.31 8.78
N GLY A 79 -3.01 -17.78 9.12
CA GLY A 79 -2.73 -19.03 9.82
C GLY A 79 -2.51 -20.25 8.89
N ALA A 80 -2.70 -20.12 7.57
CA ALA A 80 -2.44 -21.17 6.57
C ALA A 80 -1.27 -20.81 5.61
N GLU A 81 -0.59 -19.68 5.83
CA GLU A 81 0.43 -19.12 4.94
C GLU A 81 1.72 -19.96 4.87
N ARG A 82 2.04 -20.70 5.92
CA ARG A 82 3.30 -21.46 6.02
C ARG A 82 3.54 -22.36 4.82
N GLU A 83 2.55 -23.21 4.50
CA GLU A 83 2.66 -24.16 3.39
C GLU A 83 2.86 -23.42 2.05
N SER A 84 2.09 -22.36 1.83
CA SER A 84 2.18 -21.55 0.60
C SER A 84 3.54 -20.85 0.45
N ILE A 85 4.12 -20.34 1.54
CA ILE A 85 5.44 -19.71 1.53
C ILE A 85 6.53 -20.77 1.29
N GLU A 86 6.47 -21.93 1.98
CA GLU A 86 7.43 -23.01 1.80
C GLU A 86 7.39 -23.58 0.36
N GLU A 87 6.21 -23.72 -0.24
CA GLU A 87 6.10 -24.08 -1.66
C GLU A 87 6.80 -23.09 -2.59
N LEU A 88 6.68 -21.78 -2.34
CA LEU A 88 7.39 -20.75 -3.12
C LEU A 88 8.91 -20.86 -2.97
N VAL A 89 9.40 -21.15 -1.76
CA VAL A 89 10.82 -21.45 -1.52
C VAL A 89 11.27 -22.67 -2.29
N GLU A 90 10.49 -23.76 -2.27
CA GLU A 90 10.76 -25.00 -3.01
C GLU A 90 10.72 -24.80 -4.54
N GLU A 91 9.85 -23.90 -5.02
CA GLU A 91 9.80 -23.46 -6.41
C GLU A 91 11.03 -22.60 -6.81
N GLY A 92 11.87 -22.23 -5.84
CA GLY A 92 13.11 -21.48 -6.01
C GLY A 92 12.90 -19.98 -6.17
N CYS A 93 11.96 -19.41 -5.43
CA CYS A 93 11.82 -17.95 -5.35
C CYS A 93 13.01 -17.33 -4.60
N ASP A 94 13.57 -16.27 -5.17
CA ASP A 94 14.67 -15.48 -4.58
C ASP A 94 14.13 -14.41 -3.61
N ILE A 95 12.89 -13.95 -3.85
CA ILE A 95 12.18 -12.97 -3.01
C ILE A 95 10.71 -13.38 -2.90
N ILE A 96 10.13 -13.24 -1.70
CA ILE A 96 8.73 -13.57 -1.41
C ILE A 96 8.06 -12.40 -0.72
N PHE A 97 6.93 -11.94 -1.28
CA PHE A 97 6.06 -10.92 -0.72
C PHE A 97 4.87 -11.58 0.00
N ALA A 98 4.82 -11.42 1.32
CA ALA A 98 3.71 -11.84 2.16
C ALA A 98 2.81 -10.62 2.44
N THR A 99 1.53 -10.69 2.07
CA THR A 99 0.70 -9.50 1.92
C THR A 99 -0.44 -9.35 2.95
N SER A 100 -0.38 -10.04 4.07
CA SER A 100 -1.39 -9.87 5.13
C SER A 100 -0.74 -9.76 6.50
N TYR A 101 -1.22 -8.86 7.35
CA TYR A 101 -0.70 -8.63 8.70
C TYR A 101 -0.55 -9.93 9.52
N GLY A 102 -1.54 -10.81 9.45
CA GLY A 102 -1.52 -12.09 10.17
C GLY A 102 -0.44 -13.08 9.72
N TYR A 103 0.25 -12.84 8.60
CA TYR A 103 1.36 -13.71 8.15
C TYR A 103 2.69 -13.40 8.83
N GLU A 104 2.78 -12.30 9.59
CA GLU A 104 4.02 -11.72 10.07
C GLU A 104 4.90 -12.70 10.84
N THR A 105 4.34 -13.39 11.85
CA THR A 105 5.09 -14.32 12.70
C THR A 105 5.68 -15.47 11.88
N VAL A 106 4.87 -16.09 11.04
CA VAL A 106 5.29 -17.24 10.22
C VAL A 106 6.31 -16.82 9.18
N THR A 107 6.13 -15.65 8.54
CA THR A 107 7.08 -15.12 7.55
C THR A 107 8.45 -14.89 8.16
N LYS A 108 8.52 -14.32 9.38
CA LYS A 108 9.78 -14.11 10.09
C LYS A 108 10.46 -15.44 10.50
N GLU A 109 9.70 -16.43 10.97
CA GLU A 109 10.23 -17.77 11.25
C GLU A 109 10.81 -18.44 10.00
N LEU A 110 10.16 -18.27 8.85
CA LEU A 110 10.63 -18.83 7.58
C LEU A 110 11.86 -18.07 7.05
N ALA A 111 11.95 -16.76 7.26
CA ALA A 111 13.15 -15.99 6.94
C ALA A 111 14.37 -16.48 7.73
N GLU A 112 14.21 -16.83 9.01
CA GLU A 112 15.28 -17.44 9.81
C GLU A 112 15.67 -18.82 9.27
N LYS A 113 14.69 -19.60 8.83
CA LYS A 113 14.91 -20.96 8.28
C LYS A 113 15.58 -20.95 6.89
N TYR A 114 15.30 -19.94 6.06
CA TYR A 114 15.75 -19.84 4.67
C TYR A 114 16.54 -18.56 4.42
N PRO A 115 17.79 -18.46 4.93
CA PRO A 115 18.55 -17.20 4.92
C PRO A 115 18.99 -16.72 3.52
N ASP A 116 18.85 -17.54 2.50
CA ASP A 116 19.20 -17.21 1.11
C ASP A 116 18.00 -16.65 0.29
N VAL A 117 16.83 -16.54 0.91
CA VAL A 117 15.61 -15.98 0.31
C VAL A 117 15.25 -14.68 1.01
N GLU A 118 14.92 -13.63 0.26
CA GLU A 118 14.44 -12.37 0.79
C GLU A 118 12.94 -12.43 1.09
N PHE A 119 12.53 -12.04 2.29
CA PHE A 119 11.13 -12.02 2.71
C PHE A 119 10.67 -10.58 2.97
N CYS A 120 9.66 -10.14 2.22
CA CYS A 120 9.07 -8.81 2.34
C CYS A 120 7.66 -8.93 2.89
N MET A 121 7.47 -8.49 4.14
CA MET A 121 6.21 -8.56 4.87
C MET A 121 5.47 -7.22 4.80
N ALA A 122 4.37 -7.17 4.07
CA ALA A 122 3.53 -5.98 4.01
C ALA A 122 2.77 -5.77 5.33
N THR A 123 2.65 -4.53 5.76
CA THR A 123 1.92 -4.12 6.96
C THR A 123 2.47 -4.66 8.28
N GLY A 124 3.59 -5.43 8.26
CA GLY A 124 4.27 -5.91 9.46
C GLY A 124 4.99 -4.78 10.23
N ASP A 125 5.28 -5.02 11.50
CA ASP A 125 5.95 -4.05 12.38
C ASP A 125 7.11 -4.65 13.20
N ASN A 126 7.43 -5.93 12.97
CA ASN A 126 8.35 -6.69 13.80
C ASN A 126 9.76 -6.89 13.21
N ALA A 127 10.10 -6.26 12.07
CA ALA A 127 11.41 -6.46 11.41
C ALA A 127 12.59 -6.10 12.32
N ASN A 128 12.44 -5.04 13.12
CA ASN A 128 13.48 -4.56 14.04
C ASN A 128 13.29 -5.07 15.48
N SER A 129 12.31 -5.96 15.75
CA SER A 129 12.06 -6.52 17.08
C SER A 129 12.79 -7.85 17.27
N ASP A 130 13.18 -8.17 18.51
CA ASP A 130 13.88 -9.40 18.92
C ASP A 130 15.14 -9.65 18.07
N THR A 131 15.15 -10.72 17.27
CA THR A 131 16.24 -11.00 16.34
C THR A 131 16.01 -10.26 15.03
N VAL A 132 16.94 -9.39 14.65
CA VAL A 132 16.93 -8.73 13.34
C VAL A 132 17.56 -9.67 12.32
N LEU A 133 16.80 -10.02 11.26
CA LEU A 133 17.23 -10.89 10.18
C LEU A 133 17.58 -10.04 8.95
N ALA A 134 18.71 -10.30 8.31
CA ALA A 134 19.16 -9.52 7.15
C ALA A 134 18.28 -9.69 5.90
N ASN A 135 17.50 -10.77 5.86
CA ASN A 135 16.62 -11.17 4.77
C ASN A 135 15.12 -11.07 5.09
N TYR A 136 14.77 -10.30 6.13
CA TYR A 136 13.37 -10.07 6.50
C TYR A 136 13.08 -8.58 6.62
N HIS A 137 12.16 -8.09 5.82
CA HIS A 137 11.84 -6.67 5.69
C HIS A 137 10.36 -6.46 5.90
N THR A 138 9.98 -5.46 6.71
CA THR A 138 8.60 -4.98 6.78
C THR A 138 8.44 -3.72 5.93
N PHE A 139 7.28 -3.54 5.29
CA PHE A 139 7.01 -2.37 4.48
C PHE A 139 5.56 -1.92 4.57
N MET A 140 5.35 -0.59 4.60
CA MET A 140 4.02 0.00 4.70
C MET A 140 3.96 1.38 4.05
N GLY A 141 2.91 1.62 3.24
CA GLY A 141 2.56 2.97 2.81
C GLY A 141 2.02 3.81 3.96
N ALA A 142 2.47 5.06 4.08
CA ALA A 142 2.00 6.01 5.10
C ALA A 142 0.54 6.46 4.83
N ILE A 143 -0.38 5.49 4.80
CA ILE A 143 -1.79 5.70 4.40
C ILE A 143 -2.49 6.78 5.23
N TYR A 144 -2.03 7.06 6.45
CA TYR A 144 -2.54 8.13 7.28
C TYR A 144 -2.45 9.51 6.61
N GLU A 145 -1.50 9.73 5.69
CA GLU A 145 -1.42 10.96 4.89
C GLU A 145 -2.65 11.10 3.97
N GLY A 146 -2.96 10.04 3.20
CA GLY A 146 -4.15 9.99 2.36
C GLY A 146 -5.45 10.04 3.17
N ARG A 147 -5.44 9.47 4.38
CA ARG A 147 -6.57 9.57 5.30
C ARG A 147 -6.79 11.00 5.82
N TYR A 148 -5.70 11.73 6.10
CA TYR A 148 -5.80 13.13 6.49
C TYR A 148 -6.43 13.96 5.36
N VAL A 149 -5.94 13.84 4.13
CA VAL A 149 -6.50 14.54 2.96
C VAL A 149 -7.96 14.13 2.72
N SER A 150 -8.29 12.85 2.82
CA SER A 150 -9.68 12.37 2.77
C SER A 150 -10.55 12.98 3.87
N GLY A 151 -9.98 13.17 5.05
CA GLY A 151 -10.63 13.87 6.16
C GLY A 151 -10.90 15.34 5.85
N VAL A 152 -9.98 16.02 5.18
CA VAL A 152 -10.22 17.40 4.71
C VAL A 152 -11.40 17.46 3.74
N VAL A 153 -11.50 16.50 2.80
CA VAL A 153 -12.66 16.40 1.89
C VAL A 153 -13.96 16.19 2.67
N ALA A 154 -13.96 15.30 3.67
CA ALA A 154 -15.10 15.09 4.56
C ALA A 154 -15.47 16.37 5.32
N GLY A 155 -14.50 17.09 5.86
CA GLY A 155 -14.68 18.38 6.54
C GLY A 155 -15.28 19.46 5.65
N MET A 156 -14.84 19.55 4.39
CA MET A 156 -15.43 20.47 3.40
C MET A 156 -16.91 20.15 3.14
N LYS A 157 -17.28 18.88 3.03
CA LYS A 157 -18.69 18.48 2.87
C LYS A 157 -19.50 18.77 4.14
N LEU A 158 -18.97 18.50 5.32
CA LEU A 158 -19.63 18.87 6.57
C LEU A 158 -19.85 20.38 6.69
N GLN A 159 -18.85 21.18 6.30
CA GLN A 159 -18.99 22.64 6.31
C GLN A 159 -20.11 23.11 5.36
N GLU A 160 -20.16 22.58 4.13
CA GLU A 160 -21.24 22.89 3.18
C GLU A 160 -22.61 22.60 3.78
N LEU A 161 -22.82 21.41 4.39
CA LEU A 161 -24.06 21.01 5.00
C LEU A 161 -24.46 21.85 6.24
N ILE A 162 -23.49 22.42 6.94
CA ILE A 162 -23.70 23.37 8.03
C ILE A 162 -24.14 24.73 7.48
N GLU A 163 -23.46 25.21 6.44
CA GLU A 163 -23.71 26.52 5.82
C GLU A 163 -25.08 26.59 5.15
N ASP A 164 -25.54 25.51 4.54
CA ASP A 164 -26.86 25.42 3.91
C ASP A 164 -27.99 25.07 4.91
N GLY A 165 -27.64 24.77 6.15
CA GLY A 165 -28.58 24.45 7.24
C GLY A 165 -29.13 23.04 7.24
N THR A 166 -28.55 22.11 6.44
CA THR A 166 -28.92 20.70 6.41
C THR A 166 -28.58 20.00 7.73
N ILE A 167 -27.44 20.36 8.33
CA ILE A 167 -27.03 19.89 9.67
C ILE A 167 -26.60 21.05 10.56
N THR A 168 -26.54 20.84 11.88
CA THR A 168 -25.88 21.77 12.82
C THR A 168 -24.42 21.36 13.05
N LYS A 169 -23.63 22.22 13.69
CA LYS A 169 -22.24 21.90 14.05
C LYS A 169 -22.12 20.69 14.97
N GLU A 170 -23.09 20.51 15.87
CA GLU A 170 -23.16 19.39 16.82
C GLU A 170 -23.48 18.07 16.09
N GLN A 171 -24.05 18.16 14.90
CA GLN A 171 -24.36 17.02 14.03
C GLN A 171 -23.21 16.70 13.05
N ALA A 172 -22.10 17.44 13.08
CA ALA A 172 -20.90 17.14 12.29
C ALA A 172 -20.20 15.87 12.81
N ARG A 173 -20.71 14.71 12.38
CA ARG A 173 -20.34 13.41 12.91
C ARG A 173 -19.84 12.48 11.80
N LEU A 174 -18.66 11.88 12.00
CA LEU A 174 -18.06 10.87 11.14
C LEU A 174 -18.39 9.48 11.70
N GLY A 175 -18.58 8.51 10.82
CA GLY A 175 -18.63 7.08 11.14
C GLY A 175 -17.45 6.37 10.47
N TYR A 176 -16.80 5.46 11.18
CA TYR A 176 -15.68 4.71 10.65
C TYR A 176 -15.86 3.20 10.87
N VAL A 177 -15.90 2.45 9.76
CA VAL A 177 -15.98 0.99 9.79
C VAL A 177 -14.57 0.43 9.79
N GLY A 178 -14.09 -0.05 10.93
CA GLY A 178 -12.77 -0.64 11.10
C GLY A 178 -12.80 -2.17 11.10
N ALA A 179 -11.76 -2.82 10.58
CA ALA A 179 -11.64 -4.27 10.69
C ALA A 179 -11.27 -4.68 12.13
N TYR A 180 -10.16 -4.17 12.64
CA TYR A 180 -9.62 -4.46 13.97
C TYR A 180 -9.03 -3.20 14.62
N PRO A 181 -8.86 -3.17 15.95
CA PRO A 181 -8.22 -2.05 16.64
C PRO A 181 -6.68 -2.12 16.58
N TYR A 182 -6.12 -2.39 15.40
CA TYR A 182 -4.68 -2.38 15.19
C TYR A 182 -4.14 -0.97 14.94
N ALA A 183 -2.84 -0.77 15.19
CA ALA A 183 -2.19 0.54 15.07
C ALA A 183 -2.41 1.20 13.68
N GLU A 184 -2.35 0.41 12.62
CA GLU A 184 -2.62 0.85 11.26
C GLU A 184 -4.03 1.46 11.11
N VAL A 185 -5.06 0.73 11.58
CA VAL A 185 -6.47 1.17 11.50
C VAL A 185 -6.69 2.41 12.36
N ILE A 186 -6.10 2.41 13.58
CA ILE A 186 -6.20 3.54 14.54
C ILE A 186 -5.54 4.80 13.95
N SER A 187 -4.34 4.68 13.38
CA SER A 187 -3.65 5.82 12.74
C SER A 187 -4.48 6.39 11.58
N GLY A 188 -5.10 5.50 10.79
CA GLY A 188 -5.94 5.88 9.66
C GLY A 188 -7.16 6.71 10.07
N TYR A 189 -7.97 6.23 11.00
CA TYR A 189 -9.15 6.99 11.43
C TYR A 189 -8.80 8.23 12.25
N THR A 190 -7.68 8.20 12.99
CA THR A 190 -7.20 9.38 13.72
C THR A 190 -6.82 10.50 12.74
N ALA A 191 -6.05 10.17 11.69
CA ALA A 191 -5.68 11.13 10.65
C ALA A 191 -6.92 11.66 9.91
N PHE A 192 -7.89 10.79 9.60
CA PHE A 192 -9.15 11.17 8.96
C PHE A 192 -9.94 12.18 9.83
N LEU A 193 -10.06 11.92 11.12
CA LEU A 193 -10.70 12.86 12.06
C LEU A 193 -9.96 14.20 12.13
N LEU A 194 -8.62 14.17 12.20
CA LEU A 194 -7.80 15.38 12.26
C LEU A 194 -7.95 16.22 10.97
N GLY A 195 -8.00 15.56 9.81
CA GLY A 195 -8.27 16.21 8.53
C GLY A 195 -9.63 16.92 8.52
N ALA A 196 -10.70 16.25 8.97
CA ALA A 196 -12.02 16.85 9.05
C ALA A 196 -12.07 18.02 10.05
N ARG A 197 -11.42 17.88 11.20
CA ARG A 197 -11.32 18.94 12.22
C ARG A 197 -10.51 20.15 11.77
N SER A 198 -9.62 20.00 10.79
CA SER A 198 -8.92 21.15 10.22
C SER A 198 -9.85 22.11 9.47
N VAL A 199 -11.06 21.65 9.10
CA VAL A 199 -12.12 22.43 8.45
C VAL A 199 -13.27 22.72 9.41
N VAL A 200 -13.80 21.70 10.09
CA VAL A 200 -14.87 21.82 11.09
C VAL A 200 -14.35 21.29 12.43
N PRO A 201 -13.85 22.18 13.32
CA PRO A 201 -13.21 21.78 14.58
C PRO A 201 -14.11 20.96 15.54
N GLU A 202 -15.42 21.16 15.47
CA GLU A 202 -16.42 20.50 16.32
C GLU A 202 -16.68 19.04 15.91
N THR A 203 -16.14 18.58 14.76
CA THR A 203 -16.35 17.23 14.22
C THR A 203 -16.02 16.15 15.26
N THR A 204 -16.95 15.21 15.44
CA THR A 204 -16.80 14.01 16.26
C THR A 204 -16.77 12.77 15.37
N MET A 205 -16.34 11.63 15.92
CA MET A 205 -16.30 10.38 15.17
C MET A 205 -16.69 9.20 16.05
N GLU A 206 -17.43 8.26 15.48
CA GLU A 206 -17.73 6.94 16.03
C GLU A 206 -17.04 5.86 15.19
N VAL A 207 -16.56 4.81 15.86
CA VAL A 207 -15.88 3.68 15.19
C VAL A 207 -16.64 2.39 15.52
N CYS A 208 -16.99 1.64 14.48
CA CYS A 208 -17.59 0.31 14.58
C CYS A 208 -16.61 -0.73 14.05
N TYR A 209 -16.22 -1.73 14.84
CA TYR A 209 -15.33 -2.81 14.44
C TYR A 209 -16.10 -4.04 13.97
N THR A 210 -15.64 -4.63 12.87
CA THR A 210 -16.24 -5.83 12.27
C THR A 210 -15.60 -7.13 12.76
N ASP A 211 -14.42 -7.06 13.40
CA ASP A 211 -13.58 -8.20 13.77
C ASP A 211 -13.27 -9.13 12.58
N THR A 212 -13.10 -8.54 11.41
CA THR A 212 -12.69 -9.20 10.17
C THR A 212 -12.26 -8.18 9.13
N TRP A 213 -11.27 -8.52 8.28
CA TRP A 213 -10.85 -7.67 7.17
C TRP A 213 -11.88 -7.60 6.04
N ASN A 214 -12.54 -8.72 5.73
CA ASN A 214 -13.41 -8.87 4.59
C ASN A 214 -14.70 -9.60 4.96
N ASN A 215 -15.76 -8.84 5.27
CA ASN A 215 -17.10 -9.38 5.48
C ASN A 215 -18.17 -8.36 5.09
N TYR A 216 -18.68 -8.47 3.87
CA TYR A 216 -19.66 -7.55 3.32
C TYR A 216 -20.86 -7.29 4.23
N LEU A 217 -21.43 -8.35 4.83
CA LEU A 217 -22.63 -8.20 5.69
C LEU A 217 -22.32 -7.48 6.99
N LYS A 218 -21.19 -7.78 7.63
CA LYS A 218 -20.78 -7.11 8.86
C LYS A 218 -20.43 -5.63 8.61
N GLU A 219 -19.66 -5.36 7.53
CA GLU A 219 -19.27 -4.00 7.16
C GLU A 219 -20.48 -3.14 6.80
N LYS A 220 -21.42 -3.69 5.99
CA LYS A 220 -22.67 -3.01 5.68
C LYS A 220 -23.50 -2.74 6.94
N LYS A 221 -23.60 -3.71 7.86
CA LYS A 221 -24.34 -3.55 9.11
C LYS A 221 -23.72 -2.47 10.00
N CYS A 222 -22.37 -2.47 10.17
CA CYS A 222 -21.65 -1.42 10.90
C CYS A 222 -21.94 -0.03 10.31
N ALA A 223 -21.89 0.11 9.00
CA ALA A 223 -22.18 1.38 8.34
C ALA A 223 -23.65 1.82 8.59
N GLN A 224 -24.61 0.89 8.53
CA GLN A 224 -26.02 1.17 8.81
C GLN A 224 -26.25 1.60 10.27
N GLU A 225 -25.57 0.99 11.23
CA GLU A 225 -25.60 1.37 12.64
C GLU A 225 -25.07 2.79 12.84
N LEU A 226 -23.88 3.10 12.28
CA LEU A 226 -23.28 4.43 12.33
C LEU A 226 -24.18 5.51 11.68
N ILE A 227 -24.82 5.20 10.55
CA ILE A 227 -25.80 6.10 9.91
C ILE A 227 -27.01 6.30 10.83
N GLY A 228 -27.52 5.23 11.45
CA GLY A 228 -28.62 5.27 12.40
C GLY A 228 -28.31 6.11 13.64
N ASP A 229 -27.06 6.15 14.07
CA ASP A 229 -26.56 6.98 15.18
C ASP A 229 -26.29 8.45 14.77
N GLY A 230 -26.55 8.79 13.50
CA GLY A 230 -26.50 10.15 12.98
C GLY A 230 -25.12 10.53 12.41
N CYS A 231 -24.29 9.57 12.05
CA CYS A 231 -23.05 9.86 11.30
C CYS A 231 -23.39 10.30 9.87
N VAL A 232 -22.80 11.41 9.45
CA VAL A 232 -23.06 12.06 8.14
C VAL A 232 -22.05 11.64 7.09
N ILE A 233 -20.82 11.38 7.48
CA ILE A 233 -19.78 10.89 6.58
C ILE A 233 -19.31 9.53 7.09
N ILE A 234 -19.42 8.50 6.26
CA ILE A 234 -18.94 7.15 6.53
C ILE A 234 -17.61 6.93 5.83
N SER A 235 -16.64 6.35 6.52
CA SER A 235 -15.41 5.85 5.93
C SER A 235 -15.13 4.43 6.44
N GLN A 236 -14.13 3.78 5.86
CA GLN A 236 -13.81 2.39 6.21
C GLN A 236 -12.31 2.13 6.20
N HIS A 237 -11.91 1.12 6.97
CA HIS A 237 -10.62 0.42 6.89
C HIS A 237 -10.91 -1.08 6.98
N SER A 238 -11.60 -1.55 5.98
CA SER A 238 -12.06 -2.91 5.71
C SER A 238 -12.26 -3.04 4.19
N ASP A 239 -12.41 -4.25 3.66
CA ASP A 239 -12.08 -4.54 2.27
C ASP A 239 -13.28 -4.71 1.32
N THR A 240 -14.52 -4.48 1.81
CA THR A 240 -15.70 -4.69 0.95
C THR A 240 -16.44 -3.40 0.59
N ALA A 241 -17.34 -3.51 -0.38
CA ALA A 241 -18.24 -2.44 -0.76
C ALA A 241 -19.46 -2.28 0.18
N GLY A 242 -19.50 -3.00 1.32
CA GLY A 242 -20.61 -2.95 2.27
C GLY A 242 -20.98 -1.53 2.71
N PRO A 243 -20.04 -0.71 3.18
CA PRO A 243 -20.30 0.68 3.57
C PRO A 243 -20.80 1.56 2.43
N ALA A 244 -20.25 1.40 1.22
CA ALA A 244 -20.68 2.13 0.04
C ALA A 244 -22.16 1.86 -0.29
N VAL A 245 -22.53 0.58 -0.29
CA VAL A 245 -23.91 0.17 -0.54
C VAL A 245 -24.85 0.64 0.58
N ALA A 246 -24.38 0.66 1.83
CA ALA A 246 -25.18 1.20 2.95
C ALA A 246 -25.49 2.69 2.76
N CYS A 247 -24.47 3.49 2.41
CA CYS A 247 -24.64 4.93 2.14
C CYS A 247 -25.61 5.17 0.98
N GLU A 248 -25.40 4.52 -0.16
CA GLU A 248 -26.17 4.73 -1.38
C GLU A 248 -27.64 4.26 -1.26
N GLN A 249 -27.91 3.28 -0.39
CA GLN A 249 -29.27 2.79 -0.11
C GLN A 249 -30.00 3.56 1.00
N THR A 250 -29.34 4.53 1.62
CA THR A 250 -29.96 5.39 2.63
C THR A 250 -31.00 6.32 1.97
N ASP A 251 -32.08 6.61 2.69
CA ASP A 251 -33.13 7.52 2.19
C ASP A 251 -32.52 8.90 1.86
N ALA A 252 -32.83 9.43 0.68
CA ALA A 252 -32.30 10.69 0.17
C ALA A 252 -32.60 11.92 1.08
N SER A 253 -33.54 11.80 2.02
CA SER A 253 -33.80 12.83 3.04
C SER A 253 -32.78 12.81 4.20
N THR A 254 -31.95 11.77 4.30
CA THR A 254 -30.90 11.63 5.31
C THR A 254 -29.56 11.97 4.68
N PRO A 255 -28.89 13.06 5.10
CA PRO A 255 -27.60 13.43 4.54
C PRO A 255 -26.53 12.42 4.96
N VAL A 256 -26.07 11.62 4.00
CA VAL A 256 -24.98 10.65 4.24
C VAL A 256 -24.08 10.59 3.02
N TYR A 257 -22.76 10.54 3.26
CA TYR A 257 -21.74 10.51 2.22
C TYR A 257 -20.66 9.48 2.56
N LEU A 258 -19.90 9.06 1.54
CA LEU A 258 -18.88 8.02 1.65
C LEU A 258 -17.51 8.54 1.31
N VAL A 259 -16.52 8.17 2.12
CA VAL A 259 -15.09 8.22 1.78
C VAL A 259 -14.55 6.81 1.72
N GLY A 260 -14.11 6.38 0.53
CA GLY A 260 -13.67 5.02 0.24
C GLY A 260 -12.24 4.70 0.72
N TYR A 261 -11.86 3.44 0.53
CA TYR A 261 -10.53 2.93 0.84
C TYR A 261 -10.09 1.91 -0.22
N ASN A 262 -8.83 2.04 -0.64
CA ASN A 262 -8.12 1.17 -1.60
C ASN A 262 -8.70 1.11 -3.02
N GLN A 263 -9.98 1.38 -3.23
CA GLN A 263 -10.61 1.46 -4.54
C GLN A 263 -11.68 2.54 -4.60
N SER A 264 -11.96 3.01 -5.82
CA SER A 264 -13.10 3.89 -6.06
C SER A 264 -14.43 3.17 -5.84
N MET A 265 -15.34 3.86 -5.19
CA MET A 265 -16.72 3.42 -5.02
C MET A 265 -17.71 4.25 -5.85
N ALA A 266 -17.23 5.10 -6.77
CA ALA A 266 -18.06 6.02 -7.53
C ALA A 266 -19.14 5.32 -8.37
N GLU A 267 -18.86 4.14 -8.91
CA GLU A 267 -19.85 3.36 -9.67
C GLU A 267 -20.93 2.73 -8.78
N LEU A 268 -20.58 2.36 -7.55
CA LEU A 268 -21.48 1.70 -6.60
C LEU A 268 -22.26 2.68 -5.73
N ALA A 269 -21.70 3.86 -5.52
CA ALA A 269 -22.25 4.91 -4.66
C ALA A 269 -22.18 6.29 -5.35
N PRO A 270 -22.76 6.43 -6.57
CA PRO A 270 -22.58 7.62 -7.41
C PRO A 270 -23.13 8.91 -6.80
N THR A 271 -24.08 8.82 -5.86
CA THR A 271 -24.71 10.00 -5.22
C THR A 271 -24.14 10.31 -3.83
N THR A 272 -23.34 9.40 -3.27
CA THR A 272 -22.80 9.55 -1.90
C THR A 272 -21.27 9.52 -1.83
N TYR A 273 -20.58 8.90 -2.78
CA TYR A 273 -19.12 8.82 -2.80
C TYR A 273 -18.47 10.19 -3.00
N LEU A 274 -17.51 10.54 -2.15
CA LEU A 274 -16.74 11.78 -2.23
C LEU A 274 -15.36 11.58 -2.86
N THR A 275 -14.57 10.70 -2.28
CA THR A 275 -13.18 10.37 -2.65
C THR A 275 -12.72 9.15 -1.84
N GLY A 276 -11.44 8.81 -1.94
CA GLY A 276 -10.78 7.82 -1.11
C GLY A 276 -9.26 7.96 -1.20
N ALA A 277 -8.56 7.11 -0.49
CA ALA A 277 -7.12 6.95 -0.59
C ALA A 277 -6.76 5.47 -0.73
N LYS A 278 -5.65 5.18 -1.40
CA LYS A 278 -5.11 3.83 -1.55
C LYS A 278 -3.62 3.79 -1.26
N ILE A 279 -3.12 2.60 -0.89
CA ILE A 279 -1.70 2.31 -0.91
C ILE A 279 -1.33 1.84 -2.31
N ASN A 280 -0.27 2.41 -2.85
CA ASN A 280 0.37 1.99 -4.09
C ASN A 280 1.63 1.18 -3.77
N TRP A 281 1.55 -0.13 -3.92
CA TRP A 281 2.64 -1.06 -3.61
C TRP A 281 3.71 -1.13 -4.70
N ILE A 282 3.45 -0.56 -5.88
CA ILE A 282 4.31 -0.62 -7.06
C ILE A 282 5.74 -0.12 -6.78
N PRO A 283 5.96 1.05 -6.15
CA PRO A 283 7.30 1.57 -5.96
C PRO A 283 8.18 0.63 -5.12
N TYR A 284 7.66 0.15 -3.98
CA TYR A 284 8.40 -0.78 -3.13
C TYR A 284 8.73 -2.08 -3.86
N MET A 285 7.72 -2.77 -4.40
CA MET A 285 7.93 -4.09 -5.00
C MET A 285 8.90 -4.07 -6.17
N LYS A 286 8.82 -3.04 -7.02
CA LYS A 286 9.79 -2.88 -8.11
C LYS A 286 11.21 -2.64 -7.62
N GLN A 287 11.39 -1.80 -6.60
CA GLN A 287 12.70 -1.48 -6.05
C GLN A 287 13.30 -2.66 -5.28
N ALA A 288 12.49 -3.41 -4.51
CA ALA A 288 12.92 -4.61 -3.81
C ALA A 288 13.36 -5.71 -4.80
N VAL A 289 12.58 -5.95 -5.85
CA VAL A 289 12.95 -6.87 -6.94
C VAL A 289 14.22 -6.43 -7.65
N GLN A 290 14.38 -5.12 -7.93
CA GLN A 290 15.60 -4.58 -8.52
C GLN A 290 16.81 -4.78 -7.60
N ALA A 291 16.65 -4.61 -6.29
CA ALA A 291 17.72 -4.85 -5.31
C ALA A 291 18.22 -6.30 -5.37
N VAL A 292 17.30 -7.27 -5.41
CA VAL A 292 17.65 -8.70 -5.52
C VAL A 292 18.32 -9.02 -6.87
N LEU A 293 17.83 -8.45 -7.96
CA LEU A 293 18.48 -8.57 -9.27
C LEU A 293 19.92 -8.05 -9.26
N ASP A 294 20.14 -6.91 -8.61
CA ASP A 294 21.44 -6.24 -8.53
C ASP A 294 22.34 -6.81 -7.42
N GLN A 295 21.88 -7.81 -6.65
CA GLN A 295 22.57 -8.37 -5.47
C GLN A 295 22.92 -7.30 -4.42
N LYS A 296 22.01 -6.36 -4.24
CA LYS A 296 22.09 -5.28 -3.25
C LYS A 296 21.12 -5.54 -2.12
N LYS A 297 21.35 -4.88 -1.00
CA LYS A 297 20.35 -4.87 0.08
C LYS A 297 19.13 -4.05 -0.33
N ILE A 298 17.96 -4.48 0.08
CA ILE A 298 16.70 -3.80 -0.21
C ILE A 298 16.73 -2.37 0.36
N GLU A 299 17.25 -2.19 1.58
CA GLU A 299 17.37 -0.91 2.26
C GLU A 299 18.28 0.10 1.54
N ASP A 300 19.22 -0.38 0.73
CA ASP A 300 20.15 0.47 -0.03
C ASP A 300 19.55 0.94 -1.38
N VAL A 301 18.43 0.36 -1.81
CA VAL A 301 17.80 0.60 -3.12
C VAL A 301 16.43 1.27 -2.99
N VAL A 302 15.64 0.84 -1.99
CA VAL A 302 14.30 1.39 -1.79
C VAL A 302 14.38 2.85 -1.34
N VAL A 303 13.62 3.71 -2.02
CA VAL A 303 13.49 5.12 -1.67
C VAL A 303 12.31 5.29 -0.73
N GLY A 304 12.57 5.87 0.44
CA GLY A 304 11.57 6.05 1.48
C GLY A 304 12.21 6.30 2.85
N ASN A 305 11.41 6.20 3.89
CA ASN A 305 11.87 6.24 5.27
C ASN A 305 12.34 4.84 5.67
N VAL A 306 13.65 4.64 5.64
CA VAL A 306 14.30 3.37 5.99
C VAL A 306 14.72 3.42 7.46
N ASN A 307 14.12 2.58 8.28
CA ASN A 307 14.46 2.41 9.68
C ASN A 307 14.88 0.95 9.94
N GLY A 308 16.17 0.65 9.78
CA GLY A 308 16.66 -0.73 9.80
C GLY A 308 16.01 -1.55 8.68
N GLN A 309 15.31 -2.63 9.04
CA GLN A 309 14.60 -3.52 8.12
C GLN A 309 13.12 -3.11 7.91
N ASP A 310 12.66 -2.03 8.52
CA ASP A 310 11.32 -1.48 8.37
C ASP A 310 11.35 -0.27 7.43
N ILE A 311 10.53 -0.30 6.38
CA ILE A 311 10.57 0.67 5.29
C ILE A 311 9.17 1.22 5.02
N GLY A 312 9.04 2.54 4.99
CA GLY A 312 7.77 3.22 4.71
C GLY A 312 7.95 4.45 3.82
N ALA A 313 6.91 4.79 3.09
CA ALA A 313 6.86 6.05 2.35
C ALA A 313 5.41 6.53 2.18
N GLY A 314 5.24 7.81 1.85
CA GLY A 314 3.96 8.47 1.68
C GLY A 314 3.74 8.98 0.26
N PHE A 315 3.10 10.15 0.18
CA PHE A 315 2.82 10.83 -1.10
C PHE A 315 4.08 11.20 -1.88
N ASP A 316 5.14 11.61 -1.20
CA ASP A 316 6.37 12.08 -1.84
C ASP A 316 7.02 11.01 -2.73
N GLU A 317 6.88 9.74 -2.35
CA GLU A 317 7.43 8.59 -3.06
C GLU A 317 6.35 7.76 -3.80
N ASP A 318 5.15 8.33 -3.95
CA ASP A 318 4.00 7.70 -4.63
C ASP A 318 3.55 6.35 -4.02
N TRP A 319 3.81 6.12 -2.72
CA TRP A 319 3.30 4.95 -2.01
C TRP A 319 1.87 5.13 -1.52
N VAL A 320 1.41 6.36 -1.45
CA VAL A 320 0.03 6.73 -1.13
C VAL A 320 -0.53 7.56 -2.27
N GLN A 321 -1.75 7.26 -2.67
CA GLN A 321 -2.44 7.98 -3.74
C GLN A 321 -3.85 8.34 -3.30
N MET A 322 -4.31 9.54 -3.67
CA MET A 322 -5.73 9.86 -3.61
C MET A 322 -6.46 9.20 -4.78
N LEU A 323 -7.62 8.66 -4.50
CA LEU A 323 -8.58 8.26 -5.53
C LEU A 323 -9.30 9.51 -6.07
N GLU A 324 -9.99 9.35 -7.20
CA GLU A 324 -10.69 10.45 -7.83
C GLU A 324 -11.68 11.15 -6.88
N LEU A 325 -11.74 12.46 -6.98
CA LEU A 325 -12.76 13.27 -6.33
C LEU A 325 -14.05 13.24 -7.18
N ASN A 326 -15.16 12.85 -6.57
CA ASN A 326 -16.47 12.99 -7.22
C ASN A 326 -16.90 14.47 -7.13
N GLU A 327 -16.51 15.27 -8.11
CA GLU A 327 -16.77 16.72 -8.15
C GLU A 327 -18.26 17.07 -8.18
N VAL A 328 -19.14 16.10 -8.49
CA VAL A 328 -20.61 16.31 -8.47
C VAL A 328 -21.15 16.27 -7.05
N VAL A 329 -20.55 15.44 -6.18
CA VAL A 329 -21.00 15.21 -4.79
C VAL A 329 -20.20 16.05 -3.81
N ALA A 330 -18.93 16.28 -4.08
CA ALA A 330 -18.03 17.04 -3.22
C ALA A 330 -18.44 18.51 -3.09
N ALA A 331 -18.15 19.11 -1.95
CA ALA A 331 -18.41 20.52 -1.72
C ALA A 331 -17.62 21.42 -2.70
N PRO A 332 -18.15 22.57 -3.10
CA PRO A 332 -17.42 23.53 -3.92
C PRO A 332 -16.07 23.93 -3.31
N GLY A 333 -15.03 24.04 -4.14
CA GLY A 333 -13.67 24.41 -3.71
C GLY A 333 -12.85 23.28 -3.09
N THR A 334 -13.41 22.07 -2.94
CA THR A 334 -12.69 20.92 -2.37
C THR A 334 -11.43 20.59 -3.16
N LYS A 335 -11.48 20.64 -4.50
CA LYS A 335 -10.33 20.35 -5.36
C LYS A 335 -9.15 21.28 -5.10
N ASP A 336 -9.40 22.59 -4.97
CA ASP A 336 -8.36 23.59 -4.67
C ASP A 336 -7.84 23.40 -3.23
N LYS A 337 -8.72 23.07 -2.31
CA LYS A 337 -8.36 22.82 -0.91
C LYS A 337 -7.39 21.66 -0.77
N ILE A 338 -7.69 20.51 -1.38
CA ILE A 338 -6.82 19.32 -1.30
C ILE A 338 -5.48 19.52 -2.02
N ALA A 339 -5.45 20.30 -3.10
CA ALA A 339 -4.21 20.62 -3.81
C ALA A 339 -3.23 21.50 -2.98
N SER A 340 -3.72 22.14 -1.92
CA SER A 340 -2.95 22.97 -1.01
C SER A 340 -2.72 22.34 0.37
N THR A 341 -3.22 21.13 0.56
CA THR A 341 -3.08 20.36 1.81
C THR A 341 -1.85 19.48 1.77
#